data_0cb528c97a4dcd2af4bf8f6587c993ac
#
_entry.id   0cb528c97a4dcd2af4bf8f6587c993ac
#
_cell.length_a   1.000
_cell.length_b   1.000
_cell.length_c   1.000
_cell.angle_alpha   90.00
_cell.angle_beta   90.00
_cell.angle_gamma   90.00
#
_symmetry.space_group_name_H-M   'P 1'
#
loop_
_entity.id
_entity.type
_entity.pdbx_description
1 polymer ?
#
loop_
_entity_poly.entity_id
_entity_poly.type
_entity_poly.pdbx_seq_one_letter_code
_entity_poly.pdbx_strand_id
1 'polypeptide(L)' 'MVWFYERHGTYIRCETREVADGFELLIIRPDGTESVERFDDSAKLSRRQQEIETTLTVDGWEGPFGRTI' A
#
# COMPACT_ATOMS: atom_id res chain seq x y z
N MET A 1 3.30 -8.37 4.10
CA MET A 1 4.08 -7.89 2.97
C MET A 1 4.24 -6.38 3.09
N VAL A 2 5.43 -5.88 2.85
CA VAL A 2 5.74 -4.45 2.98
C VAL A 2 6.36 -3.97 1.68
N TRP A 3 5.96 -2.78 1.23
CA TRP A 3 6.57 -2.16 0.04
C TRP A 3 6.48 -0.64 0.14
N PHE A 4 7.24 0.04 -0.73
CA PHE A 4 7.38 1.50 -0.70
C PHE A 4 7.18 2.09 -2.08
N TYR A 5 6.70 3.33 -2.10
CA TYR A 5 6.76 4.21 -3.26
C TYR A 5 7.59 5.42 -2.89
N GLU A 6 8.28 5.99 -3.88
CA GLU A 6 9.21 7.10 -3.66
C GLU A 6 8.95 8.20 -4.68
N ARG A 7 9.01 9.44 -4.23
CA ARG A 7 8.96 10.63 -5.09
C ARG A 7 9.67 11.77 -4.38
N HIS A 8 10.69 12.34 -5.07
CA HIS A 8 11.45 13.50 -4.58
C HIS A 8 11.99 13.30 -3.16
N GLY A 9 12.49 12.13 -2.87
CA GLY A 9 13.06 11.82 -1.56
C GLY A 9 12.05 11.59 -0.45
N THR A 10 10.76 11.56 -0.77
CA THR A 10 9.71 11.20 0.19
C THR A 10 9.17 9.82 -0.13
N TYR A 11 8.58 9.18 0.88
CA TYR A 11 8.15 7.79 0.78
C TYR A 11 6.72 7.61 1.26
N ILE A 12 6.03 6.70 0.57
CA ILE A 12 4.77 6.12 1.05
C ILE A 12 5.07 4.66 1.36
N ARG A 13 4.78 4.24 2.58
CA ARG A 13 4.93 2.84 2.99
C ARG A 13 3.57 2.17 2.98
N CYS A 14 3.52 0.98 2.37
CA CYS A 14 2.33 0.14 2.38
C CYS A 14 2.67 -1.18 3.05
N GLU A 15 1.72 -1.71 3.82
CA GLU A 15 1.88 -2.99 4.49
C GLU A 15 0.56 -3.72 4.48
N THR A 16 0.60 -5.01 4.14
CA THR A 16 -0.58 -5.87 4.27
C THR A 16 -0.33 -6.91 5.33
N ARG A 17 -1.40 -7.30 6.03
CA ARG A 17 -1.34 -8.40 6.98
C ARG A 17 -2.66 -9.15 6.99
N GLU A 18 -2.57 -10.43 7.31
CA GLU A 18 -3.73 -11.28 7.49
C GLU A 18 -4.22 -11.14 8.91
N VAL A 19 -5.53 -11.02 9.08
CA VAL A 19 -6.18 -10.93 10.39
C VAL A 19 -7.25 -12.01 10.49
N ALA A 20 -7.86 -12.15 11.66
CA ALA A 20 -8.75 -13.27 11.95
C ALA A 20 -9.90 -13.43 10.95
N ASP A 21 -10.44 -12.32 10.44
CA ASP A 21 -11.60 -12.32 9.55
C ASP A 21 -11.32 -11.62 8.23
N GLY A 22 -10.06 -11.62 7.79
CA GLY A 22 -9.72 -11.05 6.49
C GLY A 22 -8.32 -10.48 6.44
N PHE A 23 -8.21 -9.29 5.86
CA PHE A 23 -6.93 -8.65 5.59
C PHE A 23 -6.99 -7.17 5.95
N GLU A 24 -5.83 -6.60 6.30
CA GLU A 24 -5.68 -5.16 6.52
C GLU A 24 -4.60 -4.61 5.60
N LEU A 25 -4.83 -3.41 5.10
CA LEU A 25 -3.85 -2.64 4.33
C LEU A 25 -3.56 -1.37 5.11
N LEU A 26 -2.30 -1.20 5.51
CA LEU A 26 -1.82 -0.01 6.20
C LEU A 26 -1.08 0.86 5.19
N ILE A 27 -1.41 2.14 5.16
CA ILE A 27 -0.74 3.13 4.31
C ILE A 27 -0.20 4.23 5.20
N ILE A 28 1.11 4.45 5.13
CA ILE A 28 1.77 5.53 5.87
C ILE A 28 2.29 6.55 4.86
N ARG A 29 1.80 7.78 4.97
CA ARG A 29 2.13 8.86 4.04
C ARG A 29 3.38 9.61 4.49
N PRO A 30 3.99 10.42 3.58
CA PRO A 30 5.22 11.16 3.92
C PRO A 30 5.11 12.09 5.13
N ASP A 31 3.92 12.60 5.42
CA ASP A 31 3.69 13.45 6.59
C ASP A 31 3.49 12.66 7.88
N GLY A 32 3.59 11.34 7.82
CA GLY A 32 3.43 10.46 8.97
C GLY A 32 2.00 10.03 9.25
N THR A 33 1.01 10.53 8.48
CA THR A 33 -0.37 10.10 8.67
C THR A 33 -0.56 8.67 8.18
N GLU A 34 -1.41 7.93 8.88
CA GLU A 34 -1.67 6.52 8.59
C GLU A 34 -3.13 6.31 8.30
N SER A 35 -3.41 5.35 7.44
CA SER A 35 -4.76 4.85 7.26
C SER A 35 -4.73 3.32 7.19
N VAL A 36 -5.79 2.70 7.70
CA VAL A 36 -5.97 1.25 7.69
C VAL A 36 -7.26 0.95 6.96
N GLU A 37 -7.18 0.08 5.97
CA GLU A 37 -8.34 -0.40 5.22
C GLU A 37 -8.49 -1.89 5.47
N ARG A 38 -9.72 -2.35 5.62
CA ARG A 38 -10.01 -3.76 5.89
C ARG A 38 -10.74 -4.39 4.72
N PHE A 39 -10.41 -5.65 4.46
CA PHE A 39 -10.98 -6.42 3.36
C PHE A 39 -11.34 -7.81 3.86
N ASP A 40 -12.48 -8.32 3.42
CA ASP A 40 -12.94 -9.65 3.81
C ASP A 40 -12.44 -10.76 2.89
N ASP A 41 -11.83 -10.41 1.74
CA ASP A 41 -11.21 -11.39 0.86
C ASP A 41 -9.97 -10.83 0.15
N SER A 42 -9.14 -11.74 -0.35
CA SER A 42 -7.87 -11.38 -0.99
C SER A 42 -8.05 -10.70 -2.34
N ALA A 43 -9.14 -10.98 -3.04
CA ALA A 43 -9.39 -10.37 -4.34
C ALA A 43 -9.67 -8.87 -4.21
N LYS A 44 -10.40 -8.47 -3.18
CA LYS A 44 -10.66 -7.06 -2.89
C LYS A 44 -9.38 -6.34 -2.50
N LEU A 45 -8.55 -6.98 -1.69
CA LEU A 45 -7.25 -6.44 -1.30
C LEU A 45 -6.37 -6.22 -2.53
N SER A 46 -6.25 -7.22 -3.41
CA SER A 46 -5.45 -7.12 -4.63
C SER A 46 -5.92 -6.01 -5.54
N ARG A 47 -7.23 -5.85 -5.69
CA ARG A 47 -7.81 -4.76 -6.48
C ARG A 47 -7.41 -3.40 -5.91
N ARG A 48 -7.49 -3.25 -4.59
CA ARG A 48 -7.12 -2.00 -3.93
C ARG A 48 -5.63 -1.70 -4.10
N GLN A 49 -4.78 -2.70 -3.99
CA GLN A 49 -3.35 -2.55 -4.23
C GLN A 49 -3.07 -2.06 -5.64
N GLN A 50 -3.76 -2.61 -6.63
CA GLN A 50 -3.64 -2.18 -8.02
C GLN A 50 -4.10 -0.74 -8.23
N GLU A 51 -5.20 -0.34 -7.61
CA GLU A 51 -5.70 1.03 -7.67
C GLU A 51 -4.67 2.01 -7.10
N ILE A 52 -4.08 1.68 -5.97
CA ILE A 52 -3.05 2.52 -5.34
C ILE A 52 -1.84 2.65 -6.25
N GLU A 53 -1.36 1.54 -6.80
CA GLU A 53 -0.21 1.56 -7.71
C GLU A 53 -0.48 2.45 -8.93
N THR A 54 -1.64 2.30 -9.55
CA THR A 54 -2.02 3.10 -10.70
C THR A 54 -2.11 4.58 -10.35
N THR A 55 -2.76 4.90 -9.24
CA THR A 55 -2.93 6.29 -8.80
C THR A 55 -1.58 6.94 -8.52
N LEU A 56 -0.70 6.24 -7.81
CA LEU A 56 0.60 6.78 -7.45
C LEU A 56 1.51 6.90 -8.67
N THR A 57 1.48 5.93 -9.58
CA THR A 57 2.28 5.97 -10.80
C THR A 57 1.90 7.17 -11.66
N VAL A 58 0.62 7.42 -11.82
CA VAL A 58 0.12 8.58 -12.58
C VAL A 58 0.57 9.89 -11.92
N ASP A 59 0.65 9.91 -10.59
CA ASP A 59 1.07 11.10 -9.84
C ASP A 59 2.61 11.23 -9.75
N GLY A 60 3.35 10.40 -10.45
CA GLY A 60 4.81 10.50 -10.54
C GLY A 60 5.58 9.75 -9.46
N TRP A 61 4.92 8.91 -8.69
CA TRP A 61 5.59 8.06 -7.71
C TRP A 61 6.25 6.87 -8.40
N GLU A 62 7.44 6.50 -7.95
CA GLU A 62 8.14 5.32 -8.43
C GLU A 62 7.93 4.16 -7.45
N GLY A 63 7.88 2.97 -7.97
CA GLY A 63 7.70 1.76 -7.18
C GLY A 63 6.74 0.78 -7.84
N PRO A 64 6.38 -0.28 -7.12
CA PRO A 64 6.69 -0.56 -5.71
C PRO A 64 8.12 -1.08 -5.49
N PHE A 65 8.76 -0.61 -4.43
CA PHE A 65 10.09 -1.08 -4.03
C PHE A 65 9.99 -1.94 -2.77
N GLY A 66 10.93 -2.87 -2.61
CA GLY A 66 11.08 -3.62 -1.38
C GLY A 66 9.95 -4.60 -1.11
N ARG A 67 9.21 -4.99 -2.15
CA ARG A 67 8.14 -5.96 -2.00
C ARG A 67 8.74 -7.31 -1.60
N THR A 68 8.60 -7.65 -0.33
CA THR A 68 9.05 -8.93 0.21
C THR A 68 7.84 -9.78 0.53
N ILE A 69 8.02 -11.06 0.32
CA ILE A 69 7.00 -12.06 0.61
C ILE A 69 7.28 -12.65 1.99
#